data_fbb53570d869db41237d369284924503
#
_entry.id   fbb53570d869db41237d369284924503
#
_cell.length_a   1.000
_cell.length_b   1.000
_cell.length_c   1.000
_cell.angle_alpha   90.00
_cell.angle_beta   90.00
_cell.angle_gamma   90.00
#
_symmetry.space_group_name_H-M   'P 1'
#
loop_
_entity.id
_entity.type
_entity.pdbx_description
1 polymer ?
#
loop_
_entity_poly.entity_id
_entity_poly.type
_entity_poly.pdbx_seq_one_letter_code
_entity_poly.pdbx_strand_id
1 'polypeptide(L)'
;MIRNVETNDLERVRGFLEAHADTSLFLLSNLAIFGPRLADHGNSGNYRLVEEAGQVLAVFCLTRRGNLLVQAAGRADLAESILESCESETIEVCGVAGEWPTASALWELLRADPRFEPKLGSKDVLYRLPLSGGAEVTQPKRSGGNPAKRLRRDEGRTTVSSDVVVRALDASDYHQWERLNTTYCAELNLPLPVLDDAHEAEFVRRTRAKWWWGAFAGRQLAAIVGLNAAYGTVGQVGGVYARPADRKKGLARAAMELLIEECREYHQFAKLILFTGEENLSARRLYESLGFELAGAFGLLLGSRRPPSQPKRLRRDEGRAQARHKWEGQSGERYTYDVHAWPLRLSPGPGNFIFANSLGSGHWRPVQIGECADLATLADQERLRSSAGRHMPSHVHVRVNFNPAAVRRREVSDLAARWMSDHD
;
A
#
# COMPACT_ATOMS: atom_id res chain seq x y z
N MET A 1 10.13 24.63 17.00
CA MET A 1 8.78 24.98 16.46
C MET A 1 8.41 23.98 15.40
N ILE A 2 7.16 23.50 15.37
CA ILE A 2 6.62 22.62 14.30
C ILE A 2 5.73 23.43 13.39
N ARG A 3 5.93 23.31 12.07
CA ARG A 3 5.11 23.98 11.07
C ARG A 3 5.08 23.22 9.74
N ASN A 4 4.14 23.58 8.88
CA ASN A 4 4.08 23.04 7.53
C ASN A 4 5.29 23.49 6.69
N VAL A 5 5.74 22.60 5.82
CA VAL A 5 6.78 22.92 4.82
C VAL A 5 6.18 23.83 3.75
N GLU A 6 6.79 24.97 3.52
CA GLU A 6 6.43 25.93 2.48
C GLU A 6 7.40 25.80 1.28
N THR A 7 7.08 26.45 0.17
CA THR A 7 7.89 26.38 -1.06
C THR A 7 9.34 26.81 -0.81
N ASN A 8 9.54 27.82 0.02
CA ASN A 8 10.89 28.34 0.36
C ASN A 8 11.69 27.39 1.27
N ASP A 9 11.04 26.40 1.88
CA ASP A 9 11.72 25.42 2.72
C ASP A 9 12.24 24.22 1.93
N LEU A 10 11.77 24.01 0.70
CA LEU A 10 12.00 22.78 -0.05
C LEU A 10 13.47 22.43 -0.22
N GLU A 11 14.33 23.41 -0.43
CA GLU A 11 15.79 23.19 -0.57
C GLU A 11 16.39 22.71 0.77
N ARG A 12 16.06 23.36 1.87
CA ARG A 12 16.54 23.00 3.22
C ARG A 12 16.02 21.63 3.65
N VAL A 13 14.73 21.34 3.38
CA VAL A 13 14.10 20.06 3.68
C VAL A 13 14.75 18.95 2.88
N ARG A 14 14.98 19.14 1.57
CA ARG A 14 15.69 18.17 0.74
C ARG A 14 17.11 17.94 1.23
N GLY A 15 17.87 18.99 1.48
CA GLY A 15 19.24 18.87 2.00
C GLY A 15 19.31 18.07 3.31
N PHE A 16 18.38 18.32 4.24
CA PHE A 16 18.27 17.52 5.46
C PHE A 16 17.96 16.05 5.18
N LEU A 17 16.98 15.75 4.32
CA LEU A 17 16.59 14.39 3.98
C LEU A 17 17.67 13.65 3.19
N GLU A 18 18.39 14.33 2.30
CA GLU A 18 19.49 13.77 1.49
C GLU A 18 20.69 13.41 2.36
N ALA A 19 21.00 14.21 3.40
CA ALA A 19 22.01 13.88 4.40
C ALA A 19 21.69 12.55 5.14
N HIS A 20 20.41 12.15 5.16
CA HIS A 20 19.92 10.93 5.80
C HIS A 20 19.23 10.00 4.77
N ALA A 21 19.71 9.97 3.53
CA ALA A 21 19.02 9.31 2.40
C ALA A 21 18.66 7.83 2.66
N ASP A 22 19.47 7.11 3.43
CA ASP A 22 19.26 5.69 3.71
C ASP A 22 17.97 5.42 4.52
N THR A 23 17.52 6.38 5.32
CA THR A 23 16.31 6.29 6.14
C THR A 23 15.21 7.25 5.70
N SER A 24 15.49 8.15 4.75
CA SER A 24 14.58 9.19 4.28
C SER A 24 13.99 8.93 2.89
N LEU A 25 14.34 7.82 2.24
CA LEU A 25 14.04 7.66 0.82
C LEU A 25 12.55 7.72 0.50
N PHE A 26 11.68 7.22 1.36
CA PHE A 26 10.22 7.35 1.19
C PHE A 26 9.77 8.83 1.26
N LEU A 27 10.32 9.61 2.20
CA LEU A 27 10.05 11.05 2.27
C LEU A 27 10.53 11.76 1.01
N LEU A 28 11.77 11.52 0.58
CA LEU A 28 12.34 12.13 -0.62
C LEU A 28 11.54 11.79 -1.89
N SER A 29 11.25 10.51 -2.08
CA SER A 29 10.50 10.02 -3.24
C SER A 29 9.09 10.60 -3.28
N ASN A 30 8.35 10.55 -2.17
CA ASN A 30 6.99 11.09 -2.11
C ASN A 30 6.97 12.61 -2.27
N LEU A 31 7.91 13.34 -1.67
CA LEU A 31 8.04 14.79 -1.85
C LEU A 31 8.29 15.18 -3.31
N ALA A 32 9.14 14.41 -4.00
CA ALA A 32 9.46 14.67 -5.41
C ALA A 32 8.26 14.39 -6.34
N ILE A 33 7.46 13.36 -6.04
CA ILE A 33 6.35 12.94 -6.90
C ILE A 33 5.08 13.74 -6.63
N PHE A 34 4.75 13.98 -5.36
CA PHE A 34 3.45 14.52 -4.94
C PHE A 34 3.54 15.96 -4.40
N GLY A 35 4.74 16.47 -4.17
CA GLY A 35 4.94 17.76 -3.50
C GLY A 35 4.73 17.71 -1.98
N PRO A 36 4.78 18.85 -1.29
CA PRO A 36 4.73 18.95 0.17
C PRO A 36 3.31 18.98 0.75
N ARG A 37 2.27 18.89 -0.07
CA ARG A 37 0.86 18.98 0.33
C ARG A 37 0.09 17.72 0.01
N LEU A 38 -0.99 17.50 0.76
CA LEU A 38 -1.92 16.41 0.52
C LEU A 38 -2.53 16.52 -0.89
N ALA A 39 -2.39 15.46 -1.69
CA ALA A 39 -2.94 15.32 -3.02
C ALA A 39 -3.85 14.08 -3.08
N ASP A 40 -4.46 13.82 -4.25
CA ASP A 40 -5.33 12.66 -4.43
C ASP A 40 -4.53 11.39 -4.77
N HIS A 41 -3.65 11.01 -3.84
CA HIS A 41 -2.87 9.77 -3.91
C HIS A 41 -2.55 9.27 -2.49
N GLY A 42 -2.62 7.97 -2.27
CA GLY A 42 -2.45 7.35 -0.95
C GLY A 42 -1.12 7.65 -0.25
N ASN A 43 -0.05 7.90 -1.00
CA ASN A 43 1.29 8.20 -0.46
C ASN A 43 1.57 9.71 -0.35
N SER A 44 0.66 10.58 -0.81
CA SER A 44 0.76 12.03 -0.58
C SER A 44 0.38 12.39 0.87
N GLY A 45 0.87 13.50 1.36
CA GLY A 45 0.54 14.00 2.68
C GLY A 45 1.07 15.42 2.90
N ASN A 46 0.74 16.01 4.05
CA ASN A 46 1.25 17.30 4.43
C ASN A 46 2.63 17.13 5.08
N TYR A 47 3.66 17.69 4.44
CA TYR A 47 4.99 17.71 4.99
C TYR A 47 5.11 18.79 6.07
N ARG A 48 5.69 18.42 7.19
CA ARG A 48 6.00 19.31 8.31
C ARG A 48 7.46 19.19 8.66
N LEU A 49 7.99 20.26 9.22
CA LEU A 49 9.34 20.30 9.74
C LEU A 49 9.33 20.72 11.21
N VAL A 50 10.30 20.20 11.96
CA VAL A 50 10.68 20.70 13.27
C VAL A 50 11.94 21.52 13.09
N GLU A 51 11.93 22.76 13.53
CA GLU A 51 13.11 23.62 13.45
C GLU A 51 13.39 24.34 14.76
N GLU A 52 14.67 24.60 15.02
CA GLU A 52 15.18 25.37 16.14
C GLU A 52 16.35 26.24 15.65
N ALA A 53 16.34 27.52 15.99
CA ALA A 53 17.35 28.47 15.58
C ALA A 53 17.71 28.43 14.07
N GLY A 54 16.71 28.16 13.21
CA GLY A 54 16.90 28.10 11.76
C GLY A 54 17.41 26.74 11.25
N GLN A 55 17.70 25.76 12.12
CA GLN A 55 18.12 24.43 11.73
C GLN A 55 16.91 23.47 11.66
N VAL A 56 16.86 22.65 10.63
CA VAL A 56 15.89 21.56 10.52
C VAL A 56 16.34 20.40 11.40
N LEU A 57 15.53 20.04 12.40
CA LEU A 57 15.79 18.93 13.32
C LEU A 57 15.05 17.65 12.92
N ALA A 58 13.88 17.80 12.31
CA ALA A 58 13.11 16.68 11.80
C ALA A 58 12.25 17.10 10.61
N VAL A 59 11.97 16.15 9.75
CA VAL A 59 10.97 16.24 8.66
C VAL A 59 10.07 15.03 8.75
N PHE A 60 8.76 15.24 8.68
CA PHE A 60 7.79 14.17 8.72
C PHE A 60 6.57 14.46 7.82
N CYS A 61 5.84 13.40 7.47
CA CYS A 61 4.67 13.48 6.60
C CYS A 61 3.66 12.42 7.01
N LEU A 62 2.46 12.85 7.41
CA LEU A 62 1.34 11.93 7.57
C LEU A 62 0.68 11.74 6.20
N THR A 63 0.80 10.53 5.67
CA THR A 63 0.25 10.21 4.35
C THR A 63 -1.26 10.01 4.41
N ARG A 64 -1.97 10.16 3.29
CA ARG A 64 -3.42 9.89 3.17
C ARG A 64 -3.82 8.49 3.66
N ARG A 65 -2.90 7.51 3.61
CA ARG A 65 -3.12 6.15 4.14
C ARG A 65 -2.92 6.02 5.65
N GLY A 66 -2.59 7.10 6.36
CA GLY A 66 -2.33 7.07 7.80
C GLY A 66 -0.92 6.60 8.18
N ASN A 67 0.02 6.49 7.25
CA ASN A 67 1.41 6.19 7.55
C ASN A 67 2.18 7.48 7.84
N LEU A 68 2.73 7.60 9.03
CA LEU A 68 3.62 8.69 9.43
C LEU A 68 5.05 8.35 9.01
N LEU A 69 5.52 9.01 7.96
CA LEU A 69 6.92 8.94 7.53
C LEU A 69 7.73 9.95 8.34
N VAL A 70 8.86 9.55 8.91
CA VAL A 70 9.64 10.42 9.80
C VAL A 70 11.14 10.26 9.60
N GLN A 71 11.84 11.41 9.64
CA GLN A 71 13.28 11.52 9.80
C GLN A 71 13.60 12.63 10.78
N ALA A 72 14.25 12.28 11.88
CA ALA A 72 14.60 13.21 12.95
C ALA A 72 16.06 13.08 13.42
N ALA A 73 16.94 12.50 12.61
CA ALA A 73 18.37 12.34 12.90
C ALA A 73 18.65 11.71 14.29
N GLY A 74 17.85 10.70 14.67
CA GLY A 74 17.97 10.00 15.95
C GLY A 74 17.28 10.70 17.14
N ARG A 75 16.59 11.83 16.93
CA ARG A 75 15.91 12.62 17.97
C ARG A 75 14.58 11.98 18.40
N ALA A 76 14.68 10.88 19.15
CA ALA A 76 13.50 10.20 19.72
C ALA A 76 12.69 11.10 20.70
N ASP A 77 13.33 12.09 21.29
CA ASP A 77 12.72 13.10 22.16
C ASP A 77 11.66 13.98 21.45
N LEU A 78 11.69 14.03 20.13
CA LEU A 78 10.71 14.77 19.33
C LEU A 78 9.41 13.95 19.05
N ALA A 79 9.36 12.67 19.41
CA ALA A 79 8.27 11.78 19.03
C ALA A 79 6.90 12.26 19.54
N GLU A 80 6.80 12.70 20.81
CA GLU A 80 5.54 13.16 21.39
C GLU A 80 5.00 14.39 20.64
N SER A 81 5.82 15.41 20.48
CA SER A 81 5.42 16.65 19.78
C SER A 81 5.08 16.41 18.30
N ILE A 82 5.78 15.48 17.63
CA ILE A 82 5.44 15.05 16.26
C ILE A 82 4.06 14.41 16.21
N LEU A 83 3.78 13.49 17.13
CA LEU A 83 2.48 12.78 17.18
C LEU A 83 1.33 13.74 17.51
N GLU A 84 1.49 14.59 18.53
CA GLU A 84 0.51 15.63 18.88
C GLU A 84 0.21 16.56 17.69
N SER A 85 1.23 16.94 16.93
CA SER A 85 1.00 17.79 15.75
C SER A 85 0.14 17.12 14.68
N CYS A 86 0.16 15.77 14.59
CA CYS A 86 -0.68 15.02 13.66
C CYS A 86 -2.16 15.00 14.07
N GLU A 87 -2.50 15.26 15.34
CA GLU A 87 -3.89 15.30 15.80
C GLU A 87 -4.73 16.41 15.16
N SER A 88 -4.08 17.43 14.64
CA SER A 88 -4.74 18.51 13.89
C SER A 88 -5.22 18.07 12.49
N GLU A 89 -4.82 16.89 12.02
CA GLU A 89 -5.24 16.35 10.74
C GLU A 89 -6.48 15.45 10.88
N THR A 90 -7.27 15.36 9.81
CA THR A 90 -8.43 14.44 9.76
C THR A 90 -8.02 12.99 9.54
N ILE A 91 -6.74 12.74 9.28
CA ILE A 91 -6.16 11.44 9.03
C ILE A 91 -5.57 10.91 10.32
N GLU A 92 -6.03 9.74 10.77
CA GLU A 92 -5.45 9.07 11.94
C GLU A 92 -4.13 8.38 11.60
N VAL A 93 -3.16 8.44 12.52
CA VAL A 93 -1.89 7.71 12.38
C VAL A 93 -2.14 6.22 12.61
N CYS A 94 -1.92 5.41 11.56
CA CYS A 94 -2.08 3.95 11.56
C CYS A 94 -0.75 3.19 11.43
N GLY A 95 0.34 3.88 11.15
CA GLY A 95 1.67 3.28 11.05
C GLY A 95 2.76 4.32 11.06
N VAL A 96 3.99 3.86 11.27
CA VAL A 96 5.20 4.68 11.28
C VAL A 96 6.25 4.05 10.38
N ALA A 97 6.92 4.85 9.56
CA ALA A 97 8.08 4.41 8.78
C ALA A 97 9.19 5.46 8.84
N GLY A 98 10.38 5.04 9.28
CA GLY A 98 11.52 5.94 9.42
C GLY A 98 12.69 5.31 10.16
N GLU A 99 13.66 6.13 10.52
CA GLU A 99 14.79 5.72 11.34
C GLU A 99 14.33 5.11 12.67
N TRP A 100 15.03 4.09 13.13
CA TRP A 100 14.56 3.29 14.27
C TRP A 100 14.38 4.11 15.57
N PRO A 101 15.29 5.00 16.01
CA PRO A 101 15.13 5.67 17.28
C PRO A 101 13.80 6.44 17.39
N THR A 102 13.49 7.27 16.41
CA THR A 102 12.25 8.06 16.41
C THR A 102 11.03 7.22 16.09
N ALA A 103 11.14 6.29 15.13
CA ALA A 103 10.03 5.41 14.77
C ALA A 103 9.60 4.52 15.94
N SER A 104 10.56 3.97 16.71
CA SER A 104 10.25 3.16 17.89
C SER A 104 9.60 3.98 19.02
N ALA A 105 10.04 5.21 19.25
CA ALA A 105 9.43 6.10 20.24
C ALA A 105 7.97 6.44 19.87
N LEU A 106 7.73 6.80 18.60
CA LEU A 106 6.38 7.03 18.07
C LEU A 106 5.50 5.78 18.20
N TRP A 107 6.08 4.61 17.94
CA TRP A 107 5.36 3.33 18.05
C TRP A 107 4.91 3.02 19.47
N GLU A 108 5.75 3.26 20.45
CA GLU A 108 5.38 3.07 21.86
C GLU A 108 4.26 4.04 22.29
N LEU A 109 4.28 5.29 21.84
CA LEU A 109 3.20 6.25 22.05
C LEU A 109 1.88 5.79 21.41
N LEU A 110 1.94 5.29 20.16
CA LEU A 110 0.75 4.75 19.48
C LEU A 110 0.18 3.53 20.20
N ARG A 111 1.03 2.62 20.69
CA ARG A 111 0.61 1.42 21.42
C ARG A 111 -0.01 1.73 22.79
N ALA A 112 0.28 2.87 23.37
CA ALA A 112 -0.35 3.34 24.59
C ALA A 112 -1.80 3.78 24.38
N ASP A 113 -2.22 4.11 23.14
CA ASP A 113 -3.63 4.40 22.83
C ASP A 113 -4.45 3.10 22.77
N PRO A 114 -5.48 2.93 23.63
CA PRO A 114 -6.33 1.72 23.65
C PRO A 114 -7.06 1.43 22.34
N ARG A 115 -7.19 2.42 21.46
CA ARG A 115 -7.79 2.27 20.14
C ARG A 115 -6.84 1.73 19.10
N PHE A 116 -5.55 1.74 19.38
CA PHE A 116 -4.54 1.31 18.43
C PHE A 116 -4.31 -0.20 18.49
N GLU A 117 -4.40 -0.89 17.36
CA GLU A 117 -4.11 -2.31 17.22
C GLU A 117 -2.83 -2.51 16.42
N PRO A 118 -1.72 -2.93 17.05
CA PRO A 118 -0.49 -3.28 16.33
C PRO A 118 -0.71 -4.49 15.43
N LYS A 119 -0.21 -4.43 14.18
CA LYS A 119 -0.24 -5.54 13.22
C LYS A 119 1.15 -6.02 12.83
N LEU A 120 2.06 -5.10 12.59
CA LEU A 120 3.47 -5.35 12.29
C LEU A 120 4.29 -4.36 13.11
N GLY A 121 5.21 -4.86 13.92
CA GLY A 121 5.98 -4.02 14.84
C GLY A 121 7.35 -4.60 15.10
N SER A 122 8.17 -4.81 14.07
CA SER A 122 9.55 -5.29 14.22
C SER A 122 10.55 -4.22 13.83
N LYS A 123 11.72 -4.32 14.46
CA LYS A 123 12.90 -3.58 14.04
C LYS A 123 13.48 -4.25 12.81
N ASP A 124 13.60 -3.50 11.73
CA ASP A 124 14.23 -3.96 10.52
C ASP A 124 15.73 -3.61 10.51
N VAL A 125 16.53 -4.53 10.02
CA VAL A 125 17.94 -4.31 9.70
C VAL A 125 18.01 -3.60 8.36
N LEU A 126 18.66 -2.44 8.33
CA LEU A 126 18.90 -1.66 7.13
C LEU A 126 20.24 -2.07 6.50
N TYR A 127 20.19 -2.37 5.22
CA TYR A 127 21.33 -2.74 4.40
C TYR A 127 21.54 -1.72 3.28
N ARG A 128 22.78 -1.57 2.87
CA ARG A 128 23.22 -0.70 1.77
C ARG A 128 24.18 -1.44 0.84
N LEU A 129 24.04 -1.21 -0.46
CA LEU A 129 24.96 -1.65 -1.50
C LEU A 129 25.41 -0.46 -2.34
N PRO A 130 26.68 -0.01 -2.23
CA PRO A 130 27.23 0.95 -3.19
C PRO A 130 27.32 0.31 -4.57
N LEU A 131 26.86 1.01 -5.61
CA LEU A 131 26.93 0.56 -6.99
C LEU A 131 28.09 1.23 -7.79
N SER A 132 28.77 2.16 -7.15
CA SER A 132 29.88 2.92 -7.76
C SER A 132 31.15 2.07 -7.84
N GLY A 133 31.60 1.79 -9.05
CA GLY A 133 32.81 1.02 -9.32
C GLY A 133 33.00 0.76 -10.81
N GLY A 134 32.79 1.76 -11.67
CA GLY A 134 33.06 1.68 -13.10
C GLY A 134 33.33 3.06 -13.66
N ALA A 135 34.53 3.26 -14.22
CA ALA A 135 35.10 4.47 -14.74
C ALA A 135 34.20 5.27 -15.69
N GLU A 136 34.54 6.57 -15.76
CA GLU A 136 34.25 7.55 -16.83
C GLU A 136 33.07 7.27 -17.78
N VAL A 137 32.12 8.19 -17.73
CA VAL A 137 30.97 8.31 -18.62
C VAL A 137 31.44 8.43 -20.07
N THR A 138 31.34 7.36 -20.83
CA THR A 138 31.19 7.42 -22.29
C THR A 138 29.74 7.18 -22.64
N GLN A 139 29.19 8.05 -23.49
CA GLN A 139 27.79 8.11 -23.90
C GLN A 139 27.21 6.75 -24.32
N PRO A 140 25.94 6.41 -23.95
CA PRO A 140 25.35 5.13 -24.31
C PRO A 140 25.04 5.06 -25.80
N LYS A 141 25.59 4.06 -26.48
CA LYS A 141 25.12 3.63 -27.79
C LYS A 141 23.74 3.01 -27.67
N ARG A 142 22.74 3.58 -28.31
CA ARG A 142 21.42 2.98 -28.51
C ARG A 142 21.57 1.63 -29.21
N SER A 143 21.30 0.54 -28.53
CA SER A 143 21.02 -0.75 -29.14
C SER A 143 19.71 -1.28 -28.59
N GLY A 144 18.69 -1.33 -29.47
CA GLY A 144 17.43 -2.01 -29.14
C GLY A 144 17.67 -3.52 -29.13
N GLY A 145 17.16 -4.16 -28.10
CA GLY A 145 17.16 -5.60 -27.95
C GLY A 145 16.94 -5.95 -26.49
N ASN A 146 15.84 -6.65 -26.20
CA ASN A 146 15.57 -7.20 -24.88
C ASN A 146 16.38 -8.50 -24.72
N PRO A 147 17.52 -8.54 -24.00
CA PRO A 147 18.27 -9.76 -23.87
C PRO A 147 17.71 -10.59 -22.71
N ALA A 148 16.94 -11.63 -23.05
CA ALA A 148 16.77 -12.76 -22.13
C ALA A 148 18.16 -13.39 -21.90
N LYS A 149 18.86 -12.99 -20.84
CA LYS A 149 20.15 -13.59 -20.50
C LYS A 149 19.95 -15.02 -20.02
N ARG A 150 20.40 -16.00 -20.81
CA ARG A 150 20.69 -17.35 -20.33
C ARG A 150 21.98 -17.28 -19.53
N LEU A 151 21.90 -17.45 -18.21
CA LEU A 151 23.08 -17.53 -17.34
C LEU A 151 23.90 -18.77 -17.72
N ARG A 152 25.14 -18.55 -18.21
CA ARG A 152 26.14 -19.60 -18.41
C ARG A 152 26.92 -19.83 -17.11
N ARG A 153 27.28 -21.09 -16.88
CA ARG A 153 28.06 -21.58 -15.73
C ARG A 153 29.40 -20.87 -15.62
N ASP A 154 29.73 -20.45 -14.38
CA ASP A 154 31.12 -20.36 -13.90
C ASP A 154 31.22 -20.99 -12.51
N GLU A 155 32.37 -21.61 -12.25
CA GLU A 155 32.61 -22.48 -11.12
C GLU A 155 32.51 -21.74 -9.77
N GLY A 156 31.61 -22.20 -8.90
CA GLY A 156 31.44 -21.70 -7.54
C GLY A 156 30.09 -21.04 -7.25
N ARG A 157 29.20 -20.85 -8.25
CA ARG A 157 27.85 -20.30 -8.09
C ARG A 157 26.79 -21.39 -8.10
N THR A 158 25.77 -21.25 -7.25
CA THR A 158 24.59 -22.11 -7.19
C THR A 158 24.02 -22.32 -8.59
N THR A 159 24.06 -23.54 -9.11
CA THR A 159 23.56 -23.89 -10.46
C THR A 159 22.05 -23.73 -10.50
N VAL A 160 21.59 -22.67 -11.17
CA VAL A 160 20.20 -22.53 -11.61
C VAL A 160 20.00 -23.45 -12.84
N SER A 161 18.97 -24.30 -12.81
CA SER A 161 18.62 -25.24 -13.88
C SER A 161 18.57 -24.55 -15.27
N SER A 162 18.82 -25.30 -16.33
CA SER A 162 18.77 -24.83 -17.74
C SER A 162 17.45 -24.17 -18.15
N ASP A 163 16.38 -24.35 -17.36
CA ASP A 163 15.03 -23.90 -17.67
C ASP A 163 14.62 -22.63 -16.88
N VAL A 164 15.56 -21.95 -16.22
CA VAL A 164 15.31 -20.70 -15.51
C VAL A 164 15.58 -19.50 -16.40
N VAL A 165 14.57 -18.64 -16.54
CA VAL A 165 14.67 -17.34 -17.22
C VAL A 165 14.52 -16.22 -16.18
N VAL A 166 15.45 -15.27 -16.17
CA VAL A 166 15.38 -14.07 -15.32
C VAL A 166 15.29 -12.84 -16.21
N ARG A 167 14.29 -11.99 -15.97
CA ARG A 167 14.06 -10.79 -16.76
C ARG A 167 13.28 -9.73 -15.99
N ALA A 168 13.29 -8.49 -16.49
CA ALA A 168 12.29 -7.50 -16.09
C ALA A 168 10.89 -8.02 -16.43
N LEU A 169 9.92 -7.72 -15.58
CA LEU A 169 8.51 -8.03 -15.83
C LEU A 169 7.90 -7.03 -16.80
N ASP A 170 6.88 -7.47 -17.51
CA ASP A 170 6.06 -6.64 -18.38
C ASP A 170 4.57 -6.76 -18.02
N ALA A 171 3.70 -6.03 -18.75
CA ALA A 171 2.27 -6.00 -18.46
C ALA A 171 1.60 -7.39 -18.51
N SER A 172 2.11 -8.32 -19.34
CA SER A 172 1.54 -9.66 -19.47
C SER A 172 1.77 -10.55 -18.25
N ASP A 173 2.71 -10.17 -17.38
CA ASP A 173 3.04 -10.89 -16.16
C ASP A 173 2.11 -10.57 -14.98
N TYR A 174 1.19 -9.59 -15.12
CA TYR A 174 0.37 -9.09 -14.03
C TYR A 174 -0.28 -10.18 -13.20
N HIS A 175 -1.00 -11.11 -13.79
CA HIS A 175 -1.70 -12.14 -13.05
C HIS A 175 -0.79 -13.13 -12.31
N GLN A 176 0.43 -13.36 -12.82
CA GLN A 176 1.40 -14.19 -12.11
C GLN A 176 2.05 -13.42 -10.96
N TRP A 177 2.38 -12.15 -11.20
CA TRP A 177 2.95 -11.26 -10.20
C TRP A 177 1.94 -10.99 -9.06
N GLU A 178 0.69 -10.68 -9.38
CA GLU A 178 -0.39 -10.43 -8.42
C GLU A 178 -0.53 -11.59 -7.42
N ARG A 179 -0.57 -12.83 -7.92
CA ARG A 179 -0.64 -14.02 -7.04
C ARG A 179 0.56 -14.14 -6.11
N LEU A 180 1.77 -13.91 -6.63
CA LEU A 180 2.98 -13.95 -5.80
C LEU A 180 3.00 -12.81 -4.79
N ASN A 181 2.66 -11.61 -5.20
CA ASN A 181 2.63 -10.43 -4.34
C ASN A 181 1.56 -10.55 -3.23
N THR A 182 0.40 -11.09 -3.55
CA THR A 182 -0.65 -11.37 -2.54
C THR A 182 -0.17 -12.40 -1.52
N THR A 183 0.48 -13.48 -1.98
CA THR A 183 1.06 -14.48 -1.08
C THR A 183 2.19 -13.90 -0.21
N TYR A 184 3.03 -13.05 -0.79
CA TYR A 184 4.07 -12.31 -0.07
C TYR A 184 3.46 -11.42 1.04
N CYS A 185 2.44 -10.64 0.72
CA CYS A 185 1.77 -9.78 1.70
C CYS A 185 1.12 -10.61 2.82
N ALA A 186 0.45 -11.72 2.48
CA ALA A 186 -0.17 -12.59 3.47
C ALA A 186 0.86 -13.24 4.40
N GLU A 187 1.99 -13.73 3.87
CA GLU A 187 3.06 -14.37 4.66
C GLU A 187 3.73 -13.39 5.65
N LEU A 188 3.85 -12.11 5.27
CA LEU A 188 4.44 -11.07 6.11
C LEU A 188 3.42 -10.28 6.94
N ASN A 189 2.15 -10.67 6.96
CA ASN A 189 1.08 -9.94 7.63
C ASN A 189 0.97 -8.46 7.18
N LEU A 190 1.34 -8.18 5.94
CA LEU A 190 1.16 -6.87 5.32
C LEU A 190 -0.29 -6.68 4.88
N PRO A 191 -0.78 -5.43 4.78
CA PRO A 191 -2.09 -5.17 4.19
C PRO A 191 -2.19 -5.80 2.79
N LEU A 192 -3.25 -6.58 2.58
CA LEU A 192 -3.49 -7.17 1.26
C LEU A 192 -3.83 -6.08 0.25
N PRO A 193 -3.33 -6.19 -1.00
CA PRO A 193 -3.66 -5.23 -2.03
C PRO A 193 -5.15 -5.29 -2.37
N VAL A 194 -5.73 -4.13 -2.65
CA VAL A 194 -7.06 -4.06 -3.27
C VAL A 194 -6.87 -4.35 -4.76
N LEU A 195 -7.40 -5.47 -5.21
CA LEU A 195 -7.24 -5.94 -6.59
C LEU A 195 -8.30 -5.28 -7.48
N ASP A 196 -8.01 -4.07 -7.94
CA ASP A 196 -8.84 -3.27 -8.83
C ASP A 196 -8.03 -2.79 -10.05
N ASP A 197 -8.69 -2.08 -10.95
CA ASP A 197 -8.06 -1.56 -12.18
C ASP A 197 -6.88 -0.61 -11.87
N ALA A 198 -6.93 0.09 -10.72
CA ALA A 198 -5.84 0.98 -10.30
C ALA A 198 -4.60 0.18 -9.87
N HIS A 199 -4.79 -0.98 -9.26
CA HIS A 199 -3.69 -1.88 -8.88
C HIS A 199 -2.97 -2.44 -10.11
N GLU A 200 -3.72 -2.88 -11.14
CA GLU A 200 -3.14 -3.32 -12.40
C GLU A 200 -2.43 -2.17 -13.13
N ALA A 201 -3.06 -1.01 -13.21
CA ALA A 201 -2.46 0.18 -13.84
C ALA A 201 -1.14 0.58 -13.15
N GLU A 202 -1.07 0.51 -11.82
CA GLU A 202 0.16 0.77 -11.07
C GLU A 202 1.25 -0.27 -11.36
N PHE A 203 0.89 -1.55 -11.46
CA PHE A 203 1.84 -2.58 -11.89
C PHE A 203 2.38 -2.30 -13.29
N VAL A 204 1.51 -2.01 -14.26
CA VAL A 204 1.90 -1.67 -15.64
C VAL A 204 2.81 -0.43 -15.68
N ARG A 205 2.49 0.59 -14.89
CA ARG A 205 3.34 1.79 -14.76
C ARG A 205 4.74 1.43 -14.25
N ARG A 206 4.83 0.60 -13.22
CA ARG A 206 6.09 0.15 -12.63
C ARG A 206 6.89 -0.74 -13.55
N THR A 207 6.27 -1.63 -14.29
CA THR A 207 6.99 -2.49 -15.26
C THR A 207 7.54 -1.68 -16.43
N ARG A 208 6.81 -0.66 -16.92
CA ARG A 208 7.33 0.30 -17.92
C ARG A 208 8.54 1.07 -17.42
N ALA A 209 8.58 1.39 -16.13
CA ALA A 209 9.73 2.02 -15.48
C ALA A 209 10.84 1.01 -15.11
N LYS A 210 10.70 -0.27 -15.42
CA LYS A 210 11.60 -1.37 -15.02
C LYS A 210 11.83 -1.40 -13.50
N TRP A 211 10.74 -1.44 -12.74
CA TRP A 211 10.77 -1.52 -11.28
C TRP A 211 10.41 -2.90 -10.73
N TRP A 212 10.15 -3.88 -11.61
CA TRP A 212 9.88 -5.27 -11.23
C TRP A 212 10.68 -6.22 -12.09
N TRP A 213 11.30 -7.20 -11.45
CA TRP A 213 12.02 -8.32 -12.09
C TRP A 213 11.50 -9.64 -11.54
N GLY A 214 11.62 -10.67 -12.35
CA GLY A 214 11.19 -12.01 -11.95
C GLY A 214 12.12 -13.10 -12.45
N ALA A 215 12.16 -14.20 -11.70
CA ALA A 215 12.76 -15.46 -12.12
C ALA A 215 11.65 -16.46 -12.40
N PHE A 216 11.68 -17.04 -13.59
CA PHE A 216 10.71 -18.00 -14.09
C PHE A 216 11.32 -19.40 -14.08
N ALA A 217 10.59 -20.37 -13.52
CA ALA A 217 10.86 -21.80 -13.66
C ALA A 217 9.94 -22.35 -14.74
N GLY A 218 10.48 -22.62 -15.92
CA GLY A 218 9.70 -22.83 -17.13
C GLY A 218 8.85 -21.60 -17.48
N ARG A 219 7.52 -21.75 -17.52
CA ARG A 219 6.58 -20.66 -17.79
C ARG A 219 6.02 -19.97 -16.54
N GLN A 220 6.38 -20.46 -15.36
CA GLN A 220 5.81 -19.97 -14.10
C GLN A 220 6.74 -18.98 -13.40
N LEU A 221 6.22 -17.81 -13.05
CA LEU A 221 6.90 -16.84 -12.20
C LEU A 221 7.07 -17.44 -10.80
N ALA A 222 8.32 -17.66 -10.41
CA ALA A 222 8.68 -18.37 -9.19
C ALA A 222 9.34 -17.48 -8.13
N ALA A 223 9.95 -16.36 -8.55
CA ALA A 223 10.44 -15.34 -7.62
C ALA A 223 10.27 -13.94 -8.23
N ILE A 224 10.05 -12.96 -7.37
CA ILE A 224 9.95 -11.53 -7.71
C ILE A 224 10.90 -10.71 -6.86
N VAL A 225 11.35 -9.61 -7.41
CA VAL A 225 12.09 -8.54 -6.72
C VAL A 225 11.71 -7.21 -7.35
N GLY A 226 11.69 -6.13 -6.58
CA GLY A 226 11.31 -4.82 -7.13
C GLY A 226 11.96 -3.65 -6.43
N LEU A 227 11.68 -2.45 -6.93
CA LEU A 227 11.97 -1.18 -6.30
C LEU A 227 10.69 -0.62 -5.67
N ASN A 228 10.72 -0.25 -4.40
CA ASN A 228 9.59 0.39 -3.72
C ASN A 228 9.64 1.91 -3.84
N ALA A 229 10.85 2.49 -3.83
CA ALA A 229 11.08 3.92 -3.94
C ALA A 229 12.42 4.19 -4.63
N ALA A 230 12.52 5.36 -5.25
CA ALA A 230 13.77 5.87 -5.79
C ALA A 230 13.78 7.41 -5.70
N TYR A 231 14.96 7.97 -5.46
CA TYR A 231 15.20 9.41 -5.51
C TYR A 231 16.66 9.69 -5.88
N GLY A 232 16.88 10.57 -6.86
CA GLY A 232 18.22 10.85 -7.37
C GLY A 232 18.90 9.56 -7.83
N THR A 233 20.04 9.26 -7.23
CA THR A 233 20.84 8.07 -7.54
C THR A 233 20.68 6.94 -6.52
N VAL A 234 19.61 6.94 -5.72
CA VAL A 234 19.34 5.93 -4.69
C VAL A 234 18.06 5.18 -5.00
N GLY A 235 18.11 3.85 -4.99
CA GLY A 235 16.95 2.96 -5.11
C GLY A 235 16.73 2.13 -3.85
N GLN A 236 15.47 1.92 -3.44
CA GLN A 236 15.11 1.04 -2.35
C GLN A 236 14.51 -0.25 -2.91
N VAL A 237 15.18 -1.36 -2.64
CA VAL A 237 14.75 -2.71 -3.03
C VAL A 237 13.69 -3.22 -2.06
N GLY A 238 12.64 -3.82 -2.60
CA GLY A 238 11.59 -4.46 -1.81
C GLY A 238 10.86 -5.54 -2.60
N GLY A 239 9.86 -6.16 -1.96
CA GLY A 239 9.09 -7.23 -2.60
C GLY A 239 9.92 -8.44 -3.00
N VAL A 240 11.03 -8.71 -2.30
CA VAL A 240 11.89 -9.87 -2.55
C VAL A 240 11.20 -11.12 -2.04
N TYR A 241 10.67 -11.91 -2.95
CA TYR A 241 9.90 -13.09 -2.59
C TYR A 241 10.12 -14.24 -3.55
N ALA A 242 10.22 -15.47 -3.02
CA ALA A 242 10.21 -16.69 -3.80
C ALA A 242 9.06 -17.59 -3.33
N ARG A 243 8.33 -18.17 -4.28
CA ARG A 243 7.26 -19.13 -4.03
C ARG A 243 7.78 -20.26 -3.13
N PRO A 244 7.05 -20.68 -2.08
CA PRO A 244 7.53 -21.66 -1.11
C PRO A 244 8.11 -22.94 -1.73
N ALA A 245 7.45 -23.47 -2.76
CA ALA A 245 7.89 -24.67 -3.50
C ALA A 245 9.21 -24.50 -4.29
N ASP A 246 9.63 -23.24 -4.51
CA ASP A 246 10.82 -22.89 -5.31
C ASP A 246 11.93 -22.23 -4.49
N ARG A 247 11.78 -22.19 -3.18
CA ARG A 247 12.83 -21.69 -2.26
C ARG A 247 14.06 -22.58 -2.30
N LYS A 248 15.21 -22.01 -1.90
CA LYS A 248 16.53 -22.66 -1.89
C LYS A 248 17.05 -23.13 -3.25
N LYS A 249 16.40 -22.72 -4.36
CA LYS A 249 16.83 -23.00 -5.73
C LYS A 249 17.62 -21.84 -6.38
N GLY A 250 17.96 -20.80 -5.62
CA GLY A 250 18.73 -19.65 -6.11
C GLY A 250 17.93 -18.61 -6.92
N LEU A 251 16.59 -18.76 -7.08
CA LEU A 251 15.78 -17.92 -7.96
C LEU A 251 15.71 -16.45 -7.51
N ALA A 252 15.51 -16.21 -6.19
CA ALA A 252 15.53 -14.85 -5.66
C ALA A 252 16.90 -14.19 -5.81
N ARG A 253 18.00 -14.98 -5.64
CA ARG A 253 19.36 -14.49 -5.88
C ARG A 253 19.53 -14.06 -7.34
N ALA A 254 19.15 -14.89 -8.30
CA ALA A 254 19.30 -14.60 -9.71
C ALA A 254 18.47 -13.34 -10.12
N ALA A 255 17.27 -13.18 -9.58
CA ALA A 255 16.46 -11.98 -9.80
C ALA A 255 17.10 -10.72 -9.18
N MET A 256 17.67 -10.83 -7.96
CA MET A 256 18.41 -9.74 -7.32
C MET A 256 19.69 -9.36 -8.08
N GLU A 257 20.44 -10.32 -8.59
CA GLU A 257 21.65 -10.07 -9.39
C GLU A 257 21.31 -9.27 -10.65
N LEU A 258 20.22 -9.61 -11.35
CA LEU A 258 19.74 -8.84 -12.50
C LEU A 258 19.25 -7.43 -12.10
N LEU A 259 18.48 -7.32 -11.01
CA LEU A 259 18.04 -6.00 -10.49
C LEU A 259 19.27 -5.12 -10.22
N ILE A 260 20.30 -5.63 -9.53
CA ILE A 260 21.52 -4.88 -9.20
C ILE A 260 22.23 -4.43 -10.47
N GLU A 261 22.37 -5.31 -11.48
CA GLU A 261 22.97 -4.99 -12.79
C GLU A 261 22.16 -3.87 -13.49
N GLU A 262 20.84 -4.01 -13.61
CA GLU A 262 20.00 -3.00 -14.29
C GLU A 262 19.90 -1.69 -13.50
N CYS A 263 19.93 -1.73 -12.18
CA CYS A 263 19.99 -0.52 -11.36
C CYS A 263 21.30 0.27 -11.60
N ARG A 264 22.41 -0.42 -11.81
CA ARG A 264 23.69 0.21 -12.14
C ARG A 264 23.71 0.74 -13.57
N GLU A 265 23.31 -0.09 -14.55
CA GLU A 265 23.50 0.19 -15.97
C GLU A 265 22.36 1.04 -16.55
N TYR A 266 21.11 0.75 -16.21
CA TYR A 266 19.94 1.40 -16.80
C TYR A 266 19.46 2.58 -15.94
N HIS A 267 19.28 2.38 -14.62
CA HIS A 267 18.84 3.45 -13.72
C HIS A 267 19.97 4.38 -13.29
N GLN A 268 21.22 3.97 -13.47
CA GLN A 268 22.42 4.72 -13.06
C GLN A 268 22.41 5.09 -11.57
N PHE A 269 21.89 4.19 -10.74
CA PHE A 269 21.93 4.39 -9.31
C PHE A 269 23.35 4.23 -8.79
N ALA A 270 23.74 5.10 -7.86
CA ALA A 270 25.00 5.00 -7.14
C ALA A 270 24.89 4.08 -5.92
N LYS A 271 23.66 3.84 -5.45
CA LYS A 271 23.42 3.10 -4.22
C LYS A 271 22.05 2.42 -4.22
N LEU A 272 22.00 1.19 -3.71
CA LEU A 272 20.77 0.52 -3.30
C LEU A 272 20.70 0.41 -1.80
N ILE A 273 19.48 0.53 -1.26
CA ILE A 273 19.16 0.22 0.13
C ILE A 273 18.03 -0.81 0.19
N LEU A 274 17.97 -1.55 1.27
CA LEU A 274 16.85 -2.42 1.62
C LEU A 274 16.79 -2.62 3.13
N PHE A 275 15.65 -3.08 3.61
CA PHE A 275 15.50 -3.48 4.99
C PHE A 275 14.68 -4.76 5.10
N THR A 276 14.93 -5.51 6.16
CA THR A 276 14.27 -6.79 6.47
C THR A 276 14.26 -7.02 7.97
N GLY A 277 13.29 -7.79 8.46
CA GLY A 277 13.24 -8.17 9.87
C GLY A 277 14.54 -8.79 10.36
N GLU A 278 14.94 -8.46 11.57
CA GLU A 278 16.19 -8.93 12.17
C GLU A 278 16.25 -10.46 12.25
N GLU A 279 15.12 -11.12 12.44
CA GLU A 279 14.96 -12.57 12.51
C GLU A 279 14.93 -13.25 11.12
N ASN A 280 14.81 -12.51 10.03
CA ASN A 280 14.78 -13.07 8.67
C ASN A 280 16.19 -13.44 8.18
N LEU A 281 16.80 -14.42 8.85
CA LEU A 281 18.18 -14.86 8.59
C LEU A 281 18.38 -15.32 7.14
N SER A 282 17.34 -15.84 6.50
CA SER A 282 17.41 -16.28 5.10
C SER A 282 17.63 -15.10 4.14
N ALA A 283 16.86 -14.04 4.31
CA ALA A 283 16.99 -12.82 3.50
C ALA A 283 18.33 -12.11 3.80
N ARG A 284 18.70 -11.99 5.07
CA ARG A 284 19.97 -11.37 5.49
C ARG A 284 21.18 -12.04 4.83
N ARG A 285 21.25 -13.38 4.89
CA ARG A 285 22.32 -14.15 4.22
C ARG A 285 22.35 -13.93 2.71
N LEU A 286 21.18 -13.83 2.08
CA LEU A 286 21.09 -13.52 0.66
C LEU A 286 21.71 -12.15 0.37
N TYR A 287 21.29 -11.11 1.09
CA TYR A 287 21.74 -9.74 0.87
C TYR A 287 23.25 -9.58 1.14
N GLU A 288 23.73 -10.09 2.26
CA GLU A 288 25.16 -10.10 2.61
C GLU A 288 26.01 -10.80 1.54
N SER A 289 25.51 -11.93 1.02
CA SER A 289 26.20 -12.67 -0.06
C SER A 289 26.15 -11.98 -1.44
N LEU A 290 25.31 -10.95 -1.60
CA LEU A 290 25.25 -10.06 -2.77
C LEU A 290 26.06 -8.77 -2.57
N GLY A 291 26.76 -8.65 -1.43
CA GLY A 291 27.61 -7.52 -1.11
C GLY A 291 26.89 -6.35 -0.40
N PHE A 292 25.65 -6.55 0.05
CA PHE A 292 25.01 -5.57 0.90
C PHE A 292 25.66 -5.54 2.29
N GLU A 293 25.93 -4.37 2.79
CA GLU A 293 26.54 -4.12 4.09
C GLU A 293 25.50 -3.57 5.08
N LEU A 294 25.65 -3.92 6.35
CA LEU A 294 24.82 -3.40 7.42
C LEU A 294 24.99 -1.87 7.53
N ALA A 295 23.91 -1.12 7.47
CA ALA A 295 23.90 0.34 7.46
C ALA A 295 23.13 0.97 8.63
N GLY A 296 22.44 0.16 9.44
CA GLY A 296 21.67 0.65 10.57
C GLY A 296 20.37 -0.10 10.81
N ALA A 297 19.37 0.60 11.28
CA ALA A 297 18.04 0.06 11.54
C ALA A 297 16.93 0.99 11.05
N PHE A 298 15.83 0.39 10.64
CA PHE A 298 14.64 1.07 10.14
C PHE A 298 13.39 0.55 10.86
N GLY A 299 12.38 1.37 11.03
CA GLY A 299 11.08 0.97 11.53
C GLY A 299 10.05 0.99 10.40
N LEU A 300 9.47 -0.17 10.08
CA LEU A 300 8.22 -0.27 9.31
C LEU A 300 7.16 -0.88 10.22
N LEU A 301 6.44 -0.01 10.90
CA LEU A 301 5.58 -0.34 12.02
C LEU A 301 4.13 -0.05 11.61
N LEU A 302 3.30 -1.07 11.50
CA LEU A 302 1.94 -0.95 10.96
C LEU A 302 0.90 -1.39 11.98
N GLY A 303 -0.19 -0.68 12.04
CA GLY A 303 -1.33 -0.99 12.87
C GLY A 303 -2.63 -0.53 12.24
N SER A 304 -3.68 -0.51 13.04
CA SER A 304 -4.96 0.09 12.70
C SER A 304 -5.55 0.77 13.93
N ARG A 305 -6.38 1.78 13.72
CA ARG A 305 -7.15 2.37 14.82
C ARG A 305 -8.57 1.85 14.80
N ARG A 306 -9.06 1.49 15.99
CA ARG A 306 -10.49 1.28 16.18
C ARG A 306 -11.17 2.64 16.11
N PRO A 307 -12.34 2.75 15.49
CA PRO A 307 -13.13 3.97 15.59
C PRO A 307 -13.33 4.33 17.07
N PRO A 308 -13.35 5.63 17.43
CA PRO A 308 -13.54 6.04 18.82
C PRO A 308 -14.75 5.32 19.38
N SER A 309 -14.57 4.61 20.50
CA SER A 309 -15.69 4.05 21.24
C SER A 309 -16.58 5.23 21.64
N GLN A 310 -17.75 5.32 21.03
CA GLN A 310 -18.72 6.33 21.45
C GLN A 310 -18.91 6.18 22.96
N PRO A 311 -18.92 7.28 23.74
CA PRO A 311 -19.28 7.20 25.15
C PRO A 311 -20.59 6.43 25.23
N LYS A 312 -20.68 5.48 26.16
CA LYS A 312 -21.90 4.69 26.43
C LYS A 312 -23.08 5.66 26.67
N ARG A 313 -23.61 6.22 25.60
CA ARG A 313 -24.94 6.82 25.60
C ARG A 313 -25.91 5.66 25.76
N LEU A 314 -26.75 5.74 26.73
CA LEU A 314 -27.93 4.92 26.92
C LEU A 314 -28.49 4.50 25.56
N ARG A 315 -28.60 3.18 25.37
CA ARG A 315 -29.05 2.55 24.13
C ARG A 315 -30.32 3.21 23.60
N ARG A 316 -30.20 3.97 22.55
CA ARG A 316 -31.23 4.09 21.52
C ARG A 316 -30.74 3.25 20.34
N ASP A 317 -31.61 2.40 19.84
CA ASP A 317 -31.37 1.42 18.77
C ASP A 317 -31.10 2.08 17.38
N GLU A 318 -30.19 3.05 17.30
CA GLU A 318 -29.84 3.76 16.08
C GLU A 318 -28.66 3.06 15.41
N GLY A 319 -28.95 2.29 14.33
CA GLY A 319 -27.97 1.65 13.47
C GLY A 319 -27.97 0.11 13.46
N ARG A 320 -28.82 -0.53 14.25
CA ARG A 320 -29.01 -1.99 14.14
C ARG A 320 -29.88 -2.30 12.93
N ALA A 321 -29.51 -3.33 12.16
CA ALA A 321 -30.39 -3.84 11.13
C ALA A 321 -31.76 -4.14 11.74
N GLN A 322 -32.83 -3.53 11.19
CA GLN A 322 -34.18 -3.72 11.69
C GLN A 322 -34.73 -5.11 11.34
N ALA A 323 -34.23 -5.68 10.24
CA ALA A 323 -34.64 -6.98 9.73
C ALA A 323 -33.60 -7.48 8.71
N ARG A 324 -33.78 -8.70 8.24
CA ARG A 324 -33.09 -9.25 7.07
C ARG A 324 -34.10 -9.53 5.97
N HIS A 325 -33.72 -9.18 4.74
CA HIS A 325 -34.50 -9.49 3.55
C HIS A 325 -33.67 -10.29 2.55
N LYS A 326 -34.34 -11.24 1.87
CA LYS A 326 -33.70 -12.04 0.82
C LYS A 326 -34.19 -11.56 -0.53
N TRP A 327 -33.28 -11.02 -1.31
CA TRP A 327 -33.52 -10.68 -2.71
C TRP A 327 -33.13 -11.86 -3.60
N GLU A 328 -33.97 -12.21 -4.55
CA GLU A 328 -33.72 -13.28 -5.53
C GLU A 328 -33.33 -12.66 -6.86
N GLY A 329 -32.16 -13.06 -7.41
CA GLY A 329 -31.69 -12.61 -8.71
C GLY A 329 -32.43 -13.26 -9.88
N GLN A 330 -32.12 -12.83 -11.09
CA GLN A 330 -32.64 -13.43 -12.34
C GLN A 330 -32.20 -14.90 -12.50
N SER A 331 -31.01 -15.23 -11.97
CA SER A 331 -30.47 -16.59 -11.92
C SER A 331 -31.23 -17.54 -10.98
N GLY A 332 -32.11 -17.00 -10.10
CA GLY A 332 -32.75 -17.74 -9.01
C GLY A 332 -31.91 -17.80 -7.73
N GLU A 333 -30.70 -17.24 -7.73
CA GLU A 333 -29.86 -17.13 -6.54
C GLU A 333 -30.46 -16.15 -5.52
N ARG A 334 -30.32 -16.45 -4.24
CA ARG A 334 -30.89 -15.63 -3.15
C ARG A 334 -29.81 -14.98 -2.33
N TYR A 335 -29.84 -13.67 -2.28
CA TYR A 335 -28.89 -12.82 -1.59
C TYR A 335 -29.52 -12.20 -0.33
N THR A 336 -28.90 -12.41 0.84
CA THR A 336 -29.43 -11.89 2.11
C THR A 336 -28.81 -10.53 2.39
N TYR A 337 -29.67 -9.54 2.64
CA TYR A 337 -29.31 -8.15 2.97
C TYR A 337 -29.86 -7.78 4.35
N ASP A 338 -29.10 -6.99 5.10
CA ASP A 338 -29.54 -6.33 6.33
C ASP A 338 -30.32 -5.05 5.98
N VAL A 339 -31.48 -4.86 6.58
CA VAL A 339 -32.40 -3.73 6.29
C VAL A 339 -32.19 -2.64 7.32
N HIS A 340 -31.95 -1.42 6.86
CA HIS A 340 -31.73 -0.24 7.69
C HIS A 340 -32.67 0.90 7.28
N ALA A 341 -33.24 1.59 8.30
CA ALA A 341 -33.98 2.83 8.09
C ALA A 341 -33.07 4.05 8.24
N TRP A 342 -33.51 5.18 7.74
CA TRP A 342 -32.84 6.47 7.96
C TRP A 342 -33.09 7.01 9.38
N PRO A 343 -32.10 7.71 10.00
CA PRO A 343 -30.79 8.08 9.48
C PRO A 343 -29.81 6.90 9.46
N LEU A 344 -29.07 6.77 8.34
CA LEU A 344 -28.22 5.64 8.09
C LEU A 344 -26.85 5.80 8.75
N ARG A 345 -26.41 4.76 9.47
CA ARG A 345 -25.04 4.63 9.97
C ARG A 345 -24.58 3.21 9.67
N LEU A 346 -23.74 3.07 8.67
CA LEU A 346 -23.17 1.81 8.26
C LEU A 346 -21.70 1.73 8.65
N SER A 347 -21.24 0.53 8.96
CA SER A 347 -19.82 0.29 9.17
C SER A 347 -19.05 0.45 7.88
N PRO A 348 -17.83 1.01 7.92
CA PRO A 348 -16.95 1.05 6.75
C PRO A 348 -16.67 -0.34 6.20
N GLY A 349 -16.59 -0.45 4.88
CA GLY A 349 -16.21 -1.65 4.18
C GLY A 349 -16.94 -1.83 2.84
N PRO A 350 -16.40 -2.71 1.97
CA PRO A 350 -16.97 -2.97 0.67
C PRO A 350 -18.26 -3.76 0.78
N GLY A 351 -19.19 -3.49 -0.14
CA GLY A 351 -20.45 -4.24 -0.17
C GLY A 351 -21.38 -3.87 -1.30
N ASN A 352 -22.51 -4.57 -1.29
CA ASN A 352 -23.63 -4.33 -2.19
C ASN A 352 -24.75 -3.62 -1.42
N PHE A 353 -25.50 -2.75 -2.11
CA PHE A 353 -26.61 -2.02 -1.51
C PHE A 353 -27.82 -1.99 -2.42
N ILE A 354 -29.02 -1.87 -1.81
CA ILE A 354 -30.28 -1.66 -2.50
C ILE A 354 -31.02 -0.54 -1.78
N PHE A 355 -31.21 0.60 -2.44
CA PHE A 355 -32.16 1.59 -1.98
C PHE A 355 -33.58 1.11 -2.33
N ALA A 356 -34.47 1.06 -1.34
CA ALA A 356 -35.80 0.51 -1.50
C ALA A 356 -36.87 1.29 -0.75
N ASN A 357 -38.10 1.25 -1.29
CA ASN A 357 -39.30 1.74 -0.63
C ASN A 357 -40.09 0.59 -0.06
N SER A 358 -40.52 0.73 1.20
CA SER A 358 -41.40 -0.23 1.84
C SER A 358 -42.80 -0.13 1.24
N LEU A 359 -43.37 -1.28 0.85
CA LEU A 359 -44.74 -1.42 0.39
C LEU A 359 -45.67 -1.99 1.51
N GLY A 360 -45.14 -2.17 2.72
CA GLY A 360 -45.82 -2.83 3.81
C GLY A 360 -45.68 -4.36 3.79
N SER A 361 -45.99 -5.03 4.91
CA SER A 361 -45.99 -6.50 5.06
C SER A 361 -44.68 -7.19 4.61
N GLY A 362 -43.54 -6.51 4.75
CA GLY A 362 -42.23 -7.06 4.37
C GLY A 362 -41.93 -7.07 2.86
N HIS A 363 -42.76 -6.40 2.07
CA HIS A 363 -42.55 -6.23 0.62
C HIS A 363 -41.78 -4.94 0.34
N TRP A 364 -40.92 -4.98 -0.65
CA TRP A 364 -39.99 -3.90 -0.99
C TRP A 364 -39.98 -3.63 -2.49
N ARG A 365 -39.92 -2.36 -2.85
CA ARG A 365 -39.70 -1.89 -4.24
C ARG A 365 -38.31 -1.31 -4.33
N PRO A 366 -37.37 -1.89 -5.08
CA PRO A 366 -36.04 -1.34 -5.24
C PRO A 366 -36.12 -0.05 -6.08
N VAL A 367 -35.26 0.91 -5.73
CA VAL A 367 -35.10 2.19 -6.43
C VAL A 367 -33.76 2.25 -7.12
N GLN A 368 -32.75 1.64 -6.49
CA GLN A 368 -31.40 1.52 -7.02
C GLN A 368 -30.72 0.30 -6.43
N ILE A 369 -29.96 -0.40 -7.25
CA ILE A 369 -29.10 -1.52 -6.84
C ILE A 369 -27.67 -1.16 -7.24
N GLY A 370 -26.70 -1.37 -6.34
CA GLY A 370 -25.33 -1.00 -6.61
C GLY A 370 -24.32 -1.71 -5.70
N GLU A 371 -23.05 -1.51 -6.02
CA GLU A 371 -21.92 -1.89 -5.17
C GLU A 371 -21.07 -0.66 -4.85
N CYS A 372 -20.36 -0.69 -3.75
CA CYS A 372 -19.43 0.37 -3.37
C CYS A 372 -18.23 -0.19 -2.60
N ALA A 373 -17.15 0.54 -2.66
CA ALA A 373 -15.92 0.22 -1.95
C ALA A 373 -16.05 0.50 -0.43
N ASP A 374 -16.96 1.40 -0.05
CA ASP A 374 -17.20 1.74 1.35
C ASP A 374 -18.68 2.08 1.59
N LEU A 375 -19.37 1.18 2.29
CA LEU A 375 -20.78 1.34 2.65
C LEU A 375 -21.06 2.56 3.53
N ALA A 376 -20.08 3.02 4.32
CA ALA A 376 -20.26 4.20 5.18
C ALA A 376 -20.56 5.49 4.39
N THR A 377 -20.15 5.55 3.12
CA THR A 377 -20.35 6.72 2.25
C THR A 377 -21.77 6.84 1.68
N LEU A 378 -22.61 5.81 1.79
CA LEU A 378 -23.93 5.78 1.18
C LEU A 378 -24.86 6.86 1.70
N ALA A 379 -24.77 7.21 2.99
CA ALA A 379 -25.59 8.25 3.58
C ALA A 379 -25.36 9.63 2.95
N ASP A 380 -24.10 9.94 2.64
CA ASP A 380 -23.72 11.22 2.02
C ASP A 380 -24.10 11.28 0.55
N GLN A 381 -23.92 10.18 -0.18
CA GLN A 381 -24.30 10.08 -1.59
C GLN A 381 -25.81 10.31 -1.79
N GLU A 382 -26.65 9.77 -0.92
CA GLU A 382 -28.08 9.92 -1.05
C GLU A 382 -28.56 11.34 -0.63
N ARG A 383 -27.92 11.99 0.34
CA ARG A 383 -28.19 13.41 0.66
C ARG A 383 -27.94 14.31 -0.55
N LEU A 384 -26.85 14.07 -1.28
CA LEU A 384 -26.51 14.82 -2.50
C LEU A 384 -27.56 14.59 -3.61
N ARG A 385 -28.08 13.38 -3.74
CA ARG A 385 -29.16 13.06 -4.70
C ARG A 385 -30.49 13.66 -4.32
N SER A 386 -30.82 13.65 -3.03
CA SER A 386 -32.09 14.23 -2.53
C SER A 386 -32.13 15.74 -2.70
N SER A 387 -30.98 16.41 -2.55
CA SER A 387 -30.87 17.86 -2.84
C SER A 387 -31.08 18.22 -4.33
N ALA A 388 -30.92 17.23 -5.22
CA ALA A 388 -31.18 17.37 -6.66
C ALA A 388 -32.65 17.08 -7.07
N GLY A 389 -33.58 17.00 -6.11
CA GLY A 389 -35.02 16.87 -6.37
C GLY A 389 -35.58 15.46 -6.48
N ARG A 390 -34.83 14.43 -6.10
CA ARG A 390 -35.32 13.05 -6.00
C ARG A 390 -35.76 12.73 -4.57
N HIS A 391 -36.88 12.01 -4.42
CA HIS A 391 -37.33 11.55 -3.09
C HIS A 391 -36.37 10.52 -2.51
N MET A 392 -36.04 10.64 -1.22
CA MET A 392 -35.24 9.67 -0.50
C MET A 392 -35.94 8.31 -0.44
N PRO A 393 -35.22 7.19 -0.65
CA PRO A 393 -35.78 5.87 -0.38
C PRO A 393 -36.11 5.70 1.09
N SER A 394 -37.13 4.90 1.41
CA SER A 394 -37.53 4.70 2.82
C SER A 394 -36.51 3.89 3.63
N HIS A 395 -35.79 3.00 2.95
CA HIS A 395 -34.83 2.09 3.58
C HIS A 395 -33.62 1.83 2.69
N VAL A 396 -32.55 1.37 3.30
CA VAL A 396 -31.35 0.84 2.64
C VAL A 396 -31.14 -0.58 3.08
N HIS A 397 -31.04 -1.48 2.12
CA HIS A 397 -30.66 -2.85 2.35
C HIS A 397 -29.16 -2.98 2.01
N VAL A 398 -28.35 -3.51 2.90
CA VAL A 398 -26.91 -3.65 2.71
C VAL A 398 -26.45 -5.07 2.92
N ARG A 399 -25.45 -5.46 2.16
CA ARG A 399 -24.72 -6.71 2.32
C ARG A 399 -23.23 -6.41 2.32
N VAL A 400 -22.61 -6.48 3.49
CA VAL A 400 -21.15 -6.42 3.58
C VAL A 400 -20.58 -7.60 2.80
N ASN A 401 -19.72 -7.32 1.83
CA ASN A 401 -19.23 -8.32 0.90
C ASN A 401 -17.78 -7.99 0.52
N PHE A 402 -16.85 -8.73 1.11
CA PHE A 402 -15.41 -8.59 0.89
C PHE A 402 -14.90 -9.30 -0.37
N ASN A 403 -15.77 -9.90 -1.16
CA ASN A 403 -15.38 -10.45 -2.44
C ASN A 403 -14.85 -9.36 -3.39
N PRO A 404 -14.04 -9.71 -4.40
CA PRO A 404 -13.60 -8.78 -5.43
C PRO A 404 -14.76 -8.00 -6.07
N ALA A 405 -14.52 -6.74 -6.46
CA ALA A 405 -15.54 -5.88 -7.05
C ALA A 405 -16.25 -6.52 -8.26
N ALA A 406 -15.53 -7.31 -9.07
CA ALA A 406 -16.11 -8.05 -10.18
C ALA A 406 -17.18 -9.07 -9.73
N VAL A 407 -16.98 -9.73 -8.58
CA VAL A 407 -17.95 -10.67 -8.00
C VAL A 407 -19.16 -9.91 -7.44
N ARG A 408 -18.91 -8.77 -6.76
CA ARG A 408 -19.98 -7.90 -6.25
C ARG A 408 -20.83 -7.34 -7.39
N ARG A 409 -20.22 -6.92 -8.50
CA ARG A 409 -20.93 -6.44 -9.71
C ARG A 409 -21.76 -7.52 -10.39
N ARG A 410 -21.35 -8.80 -10.36
CA ARG A 410 -22.18 -9.91 -10.86
C ARG A 410 -23.47 -10.06 -10.07
N GLU A 411 -23.40 -9.99 -8.74
CA GLU A 411 -24.58 -9.99 -7.88
C GLU A 411 -25.50 -8.80 -8.19
N VAL A 412 -24.94 -7.60 -8.34
CA VAL A 412 -25.68 -6.39 -8.75
C VAL A 412 -26.36 -6.58 -10.10
N SER A 413 -25.65 -7.12 -11.09
CA SER A 413 -26.19 -7.37 -12.43
C SER A 413 -27.33 -8.40 -12.42
N ASP A 414 -27.17 -9.46 -11.63
CA ASP A 414 -28.19 -10.52 -11.47
C ASP A 414 -29.47 -9.99 -10.82
N LEU A 415 -29.33 -9.18 -9.77
CA LEU A 415 -30.44 -8.51 -9.11
C LEU A 415 -31.08 -7.44 -10.01
N ALA A 416 -30.29 -6.60 -10.68
CA ALA A 416 -30.80 -5.55 -11.53
C ALA A 416 -31.57 -6.11 -12.72
N ALA A 417 -31.13 -7.21 -13.31
CA ALA A 417 -31.83 -7.91 -14.40
C ALA A 417 -33.23 -8.38 -14.02
N ARG A 418 -33.47 -8.70 -12.74
CA ARG A 418 -34.79 -9.12 -12.26
C ARG A 418 -35.67 -7.95 -11.80
N TRP A 419 -35.05 -6.98 -11.11
CA TRP A 419 -35.80 -5.98 -10.36
C TRP A 419 -35.80 -4.58 -10.95
N MET A 420 -34.89 -4.29 -11.91
CA MET A 420 -34.72 -2.97 -12.53
C MET A 420 -35.02 -3.00 -14.04
N SER A 421 -35.40 -4.16 -14.61
CA SER A 421 -35.92 -4.21 -15.98
C SER A 421 -37.26 -3.46 -16.00
N ASP A 422 -37.39 -2.44 -16.85
CA ASP A 422 -38.60 -1.69 -17.09
C ASP A 422 -39.72 -2.66 -17.47
N HIS A 423 -40.65 -2.82 -16.56
CA HIS A 423 -42.02 -3.19 -16.93
C HIS A 423 -42.80 -1.88 -16.92
N ASP A 424 -43.09 -1.37 -18.11
CA ASP A 424 -44.11 -0.36 -18.37
C ASP A 424 -45.45 -0.66 -17.66
#